data_f36a8dc4ea0621367347b44f86b401ab
#
_entry.id   f36a8dc4ea0621367347b44f86b401ab
#
_cell.length_a   1.000
_cell.length_b   1.000
_cell.length_c   1.000
_cell.angle_alpha   90.00
_cell.angle_beta   90.00
_cell.angle_gamma   90.00
#
_symmetry.space_group_name_H-M   'P 1'
#
loop_
_entity.id
_entity.type
_entity.pdbx_description
1 polymer ?
#
loop_
_entity_poly.entity_id
_entity_poly.type
_entity_poly.pdbx_seq_one_letter_code
_entity_poly.pdbx_strand_id
1 'polypeptide(L)' 'MAEKDKKQEKKQVPLRLSKTLFDELMAWAEDDFRSLNGQIEFLLTEAVRKRRKKDD' A
#
# COMPACT_ATOMS: atom_id res chain seq x y z
N MET A 1 -0.81 -19.45 -5.26
CA MET A 1 -0.36 -18.96 -5.40
C MET A 1 0.24 -18.60 -5.46
N ALA A 2 0.14 -18.73 -5.47
CA ALA A 2 0.62 -18.23 -5.67
C ALA A 2 1.23 -17.92 -5.92
N GLU A 3 0.99 -18.15 -5.99
CA GLU A 3 1.49 -17.79 -6.32
C GLU A 3 1.92 -17.23 -6.37
N LYS A 4 1.75 -17.25 -6.29
CA LYS A 4 2.12 -16.65 -6.35
C LYS A 4 2.81 -16.26 -6.18
N ASP A 5 2.87 -16.71 -6.02
CA ASP A 5 3.54 -16.26 -5.95
C ASP A 5 4.26 -16.01 -6.15
N LYS A 6 4.17 -16.84 -6.15
CA LYS A 6 4.81 -16.66 -6.45
C LYS A 6 5.28 -16.09 -6.46
N LYS A 7 5.34 -16.41 -6.52
CA LYS A 7 5.72 -15.81 -6.55
C LYS A 7 5.62 -14.67 -6.16
N GLN A 8 5.75 -14.56 -5.79
CA GLN A 8 5.56 -13.45 -5.23
C GLN A 8 6.63 -12.52 -5.20
N GLU A 9 7.15 -12.17 -6.27
CA GLU A 9 8.14 -11.20 -6.39
C GLU A 9 7.59 -9.85 -6.19
N LYS A 10 8.28 -8.97 -5.47
CA LYS A 10 7.84 -7.61 -5.31
C LYS A 10 8.33 -6.79 -6.46
N LYS A 11 7.40 -6.11 -7.11
CA LYS A 11 7.75 -5.23 -8.20
C LYS A 11 8.01 -3.84 -7.67
N GLN A 12 8.91 -3.14 -8.29
CA GLN A 12 9.22 -1.79 -7.89
C GLN A 12 8.35 -0.81 -8.64
N VAL A 13 7.78 0.13 -7.92
CA VAL A 13 6.93 1.14 -8.53
C VAL A 13 7.46 2.50 -8.13
N PRO A 14 7.99 3.27 -9.09
CA PRO A 14 8.47 4.61 -8.77
C PRO A 14 7.30 5.54 -8.54
N LEU A 15 6.95 5.69 -7.29
CA LEU A 15 5.77 6.44 -6.90
C LEU A 15 6.16 7.83 -6.44
N ARG A 16 5.55 8.84 -7.06
CA ARG A 16 5.79 10.20 -6.67
C ARG A 16 4.60 10.74 -5.92
N LEU A 17 4.83 11.35 -4.79
CA LEU A 17 3.78 11.88 -3.97
C LEU A 17 3.94 13.39 -3.82
N SER A 18 2.83 14.09 -3.72
CA SER A 18 2.91 15.50 -3.38
C SER A 18 3.41 15.62 -1.95
N LYS A 19 3.98 16.78 -1.64
CA LYS A 19 4.52 16.98 -0.30
C LYS A 19 3.44 16.81 0.75
N THR A 20 2.26 17.36 0.48
CA THR A 20 1.17 17.27 1.43
C THR A 20 0.79 15.81 1.70
N LEU A 21 0.64 15.04 0.64
CA LEU A 21 0.27 13.65 0.79
C LEU A 21 1.38 12.86 1.51
N PHE A 22 2.61 13.16 1.16
CA PHE A 22 3.74 12.50 1.79
C PHE A 22 3.74 12.76 3.30
N ASP A 23 3.55 14.02 3.69
CA ASP A 23 3.57 14.37 5.10
C ASP A 23 2.43 13.70 5.85
N GLU A 24 1.26 13.65 5.25
CA GLU A 24 0.12 13.01 5.88
C GLU A 24 0.36 11.54 6.07
N LEU A 25 0.92 10.90 5.06
CA LEU A 25 1.19 9.46 5.15
C LEU A 25 2.26 9.16 6.19
N MET A 26 3.24 10.04 6.29
CA MET A 26 4.28 9.84 7.30
C MET A 26 3.68 9.88 8.70
N ALA A 27 2.83 10.86 8.96
CA ALA A 27 2.20 10.98 10.27
C ALA A 27 1.31 9.77 10.54
N TRP A 28 0.59 9.35 9.54
CA TRP A 28 -0.30 8.20 9.69
C TRP A 28 0.50 6.93 9.97
N ALA A 29 1.60 6.75 9.24
CA ALA A 29 2.43 5.57 9.44
C ALA A 29 2.97 5.54 10.86
N GLU A 30 3.36 6.69 11.39
CA GLU A 30 3.84 6.76 12.76
C GLU A 30 2.76 6.38 13.74
N ASP A 31 1.55 6.84 13.50
CA ASP A 31 0.43 6.51 14.38
C ASP A 31 0.17 5.02 14.40
N ASP A 32 0.38 4.36 13.27
CA ASP A 32 0.13 2.93 13.15
C ASP A 32 1.37 2.11 13.43
N PHE A 33 2.46 2.76 13.79
CA PHE A 33 3.73 2.07 14.06
C PHE A 33 4.21 1.30 12.86
N ARG A 34 4.10 1.90 11.68
CA ARG A 34 4.54 1.27 10.44
C ARG A 34 5.54 2.17 9.76
N SER A 35 6.32 1.56 8.86
CA SER A 35 7.15 2.36 7.99
C SER A 35 6.27 2.99 6.93
N LEU A 36 6.79 4.02 6.28
CA LEU A 36 6.04 4.67 5.22
C LEU A 36 5.69 3.69 4.10
N ASN A 37 6.65 2.89 3.68
CA ASN A 37 6.39 1.90 2.64
C ASN A 37 5.32 0.90 3.08
N GLY A 38 5.41 0.46 4.32
CA GLY A 38 4.43 -0.48 4.84
C GLY A 38 3.04 0.11 4.87
N GLN A 39 2.96 1.39 5.25
CA GLN A 39 1.67 2.05 5.32
C GLN A 39 1.07 2.18 3.93
N ILE A 40 1.88 2.57 2.95
CA ILE A 40 1.39 2.71 1.59
C ILE A 40 0.89 1.37 1.06
N GLU A 41 1.66 0.33 1.28
CA GLU A 41 1.28 -0.98 0.79
C GLU A 41 -0.02 -1.43 1.45
N PHE A 42 -0.16 -1.19 2.73
CA PHE A 42 -1.37 -1.55 3.44
C PHE A 42 -2.59 -0.83 2.85
N LEU A 43 -2.46 0.47 2.64
CA LEU A 43 -3.57 1.24 2.13
C LEU A 43 -3.97 0.80 0.73
N LEU A 44 -2.99 0.52 -0.11
CA LEU A 44 -3.28 0.07 -1.46
C LEU A 44 -3.93 -1.31 -1.43
N THR A 45 -3.47 -2.17 -0.55
CA THR A 45 -4.05 -3.48 -0.42
C THR A 45 -5.52 -3.39 -0.01
N GLU A 46 -5.81 -2.51 0.94
CA GLU A 46 -7.18 -2.33 1.38
C GLU A 46 -8.05 -1.78 0.26
N ALA A 47 -7.50 -0.85 -0.50
CA ALA A 47 -8.26 -0.26 -1.59
C ALA A 47 -8.61 -1.31 -2.63
N VAL A 48 -7.66 -2.18 -2.95
CA VAL A 48 -7.90 -3.24 -3.91
C VAL A 48 -8.93 -4.23 -3.39
N ARG A 49 -8.84 -4.54 -2.11
CA ARG A 49 -9.80 -5.47 -1.53
C ARG A 49 -11.22 -4.92 -1.59
N LYS A 50 -11.36 -3.64 -1.30
CA LYS A 50 -12.67 -3.02 -1.36
C LYS A 50 -13.22 -3.03 -2.77
N ARG A 51 -12.35 -2.78 -3.72
CA ARG A 51 -12.78 -2.79 -5.11
C ARG A 51 -13.27 -4.17 -5.51
N ARG A 52 -12.55 -5.20 -5.10
CA ARG A 52 -12.95 -6.55 -5.42
C ARG A 52 -14.28 -6.91 -4.80
N LYS A 53 -14.48 -6.51 -3.56
CA LYS A 53 -15.73 -6.80 -2.90
C LYS A 53 -16.88 -6.14 -3.59
N LYS A 54 -16.66 -4.96 -4.10
CA LYS A 54 -17.71 -4.25 -4.76
C LYS A 54 -18.14 -4.92 -6.03
N ASP A 55 -17.25 -5.59 -6.68
CA ASP A 55 -17.54 -6.24 -7.94
C ASP A 55 -18.41 -7.48 -7.78
N ASP A 56 -18.60 -7.93 -6.60
CA ASP A 56 -19.49 -9.07 -6.36
C ASP A 56 -20.96 -8.67 -6.35
#